data_6ebf5d22245f7d442aa210a72d8056c1
#
_entry.id   6ebf5d22245f7d442aa210a72d8056c1
#
_cell.length_a   1.000
_cell.length_b   1.000
_cell.length_c   1.000
_cell.angle_alpha   90.00
_cell.angle_beta   90.00
_cell.angle_gamma   90.00
#
_symmetry.space_group_name_H-M   'P 1'
#
loop_
_entity.id
_entity.type
_entity.pdbx_description
1 polymer ?
#
loop_
_entity_poly.entity_id
_entity_poly.type
_entity_poly.pdbx_seq_one_letter_code
_entity_poly.pdbx_strand_id
1 'polypeptide(L)'
;SINKKYYFLLLILFFAGGLPAKSFNLDKTKPEDIIRLASYNIRTKGDKGDKAWEVRLNALVDVVRRNKFDMFAIQEGRTSQLKDMMILNEYSYIGRDRDGDNKGEHCAIYYKKDRFKVLKHGDFWYSETPDIPSYGWGARCRRICTWGYFKDLRSGKKFYVFNSHTDHEATEARRQSSFMLLEQVRKIAKGRPTFCTGDFNATPDEEPIQLLLKDSLLQDSYECTLTPPKGPSGSFYAYDKTGKTAKRIDFIFVTPKIKILSYHTIDDDIKYNKYSSDHFPVMVEGLLK
;
A
#
# COMPACT_ATOMS: atom_id res chain seq x y z
N SER A 1 -28.15 -60.99 35.59
CA SER A 1 -27.68 -59.94 36.49
C SER A 1 -26.61 -59.12 35.76
N ILE A 2 -26.91 -57.84 35.54
CA ILE A 2 -26.13 -56.93 34.71
C ILE A 2 -25.31 -56.06 35.66
N ASN A 3 -23.99 -56.13 35.57
CA ASN A 3 -23.07 -55.22 36.26
C ASN A 3 -22.76 -53.99 35.38
N LYS A 4 -23.19 -52.81 35.80
CA LYS A 4 -22.79 -51.53 35.24
C LYS A 4 -21.50 -51.08 35.92
N LYS A 5 -20.39 -50.94 35.16
CA LYS A 5 -19.18 -50.24 35.57
C LYS A 5 -19.29 -48.79 35.14
N TYR A 6 -19.26 -47.88 36.11
CA TYR A 6 -19.14 -46.42 35.89
C TYR A 6 -17.68 -46.09 35.65
N TYR A 7 -17.37 -45.49 34.50
CA TYR A 7 -16.09 -44.84 34.27
C TYR A 7 -16.22 -43.35 34.67
N PHE A 8 -15.47 -42.98 35.68
CA PHE A 8 -15.26 -41.57 36.03
C PHE A 8 -14.23 -41.01 35.08
N LEU A 9 -14.66 -40.06 34.22
CA LEU A 9 -13.77 -39.27 33.37
C LEU A 9 -13.35 -38.04 34.17
N LEU A 10 -12.07 -37.96 34.55
CA LEU A 10 -11.47 -36.83 35.20
C LEU A 10 -11.19 -35.76 34.14
N LEU A 11 -11.98 -34.69 34.12
CA LEU A 11 -11.73 -33.52 33.30
C LEU A 11 -10.67 -32.67 33.99
N ILE A 12 -9.44 -32.69 33.49
CA ILE A 12 -8.39 -31.75 33.90
C ILE A 12 -8.60 -30.46 33.12
N LEU A 13 -9.14 -29.43 33.77
CA LEU A 13 -9.22 -28.06 33.26
C LEU A 13 -7.83 -27.43 33.38
N PHE A 14 -7.14 -27.33 32.27
CA PHE A 14 -5.99 -26.43 32.17
C PHE A 14 -6.49 -24.98 32.12
N PHE A 15 -6.35 -24.26 33.22
CA PHE A 15 -6.41 -22.80 33.22
C PHE A 15 -5.15 -22.25 32.54
N ALA A 16 -5.21 -22.04 31.24
CA ALA A 16 -4.25 -21.17 30.56
C ALA A 16 -4.68 -19.72 30.87
N GLY A 17 -3.98 -19.07 31.78
CA GLY A 17 -4.14 -17.67 32.05
C GLY A 17 -3.71 -16.83 30.84
N GLY A 18 -4.56 -16.73 29.84
CA GLY A 18 -4.44 -15.75 28.78
C GLY A 18 -4.84 -14.38 29.32
N LEU A 19 -3.93 -13.41 29.25
CA LEU A 19 -4.27 -12.01 29.42
C LEU A 19 -5.47 -11.69 28.53
N PRO A 20 -6.50 -10.98 29.00
CA PRO A 20 -7.64 -10.65 28.17
C PRO A 20 -7.14 -9.79 26.99
N ALA A 21 -7.26 -10.32 25.78
CA ALA A 21 -7.13 -9.52 24.58
C ALA A 21 -8.11 -8.33 24.76
N LYS A 22 -7.57 -7.10 24.81
CA LYS A 22 -8.42 -5.90 24.84
C LYS A 22 -9.31 -5.98 23.63
N SER A 23 -10.58 -6.30 23.81
CA SER A 23 -11.55 -6.28 22.73
C SER A 23 -11.59 -4.86 22.19
N PHE A 24 -11.20 -4.70 20.92
CA PHE A 24 -11.34 -3.42 20.25
C PHE A 24 -12.82 -3.16 20.06
N ASN A 25 -13.31 -2.11 20.72
CA ASN A 25 -14.73 -1.77 20.67
C ASN A 25 -15.00 -1.00 19.37
N LEU A 26 -15.48 -1.72 18.35
CA LEU A 26 -15.89 -1.14 17.06
C LEU A 26 -17.04 -0.11 17.22
N ASP A 27 -17.83 -0.22 18.28
CA ASP A 27 -18.96 0.68 18.54
C ASP A 27 -18.56 2.14 18.81
N LYS A 28 -17.24 2.40 19.06
CA LYS A 28 -16.70 3.75 19.26
C LYS A 28 -15.99 4.31 18.01
N THR A 29 -15.91 3.54 16.94
CA THR A 29 -15.29 4.01 15.70
C THR A 29 -16.23 4.97 15.00
N LYS A 30 -15.79 6.21 14.81
CA LYS A 30 -16.52 7.18 14.00
C LYS A 30 -16.18 6.96 12.54
N PRO A 31 -17.17 6.82 11.64
CA PRO A 31 -16.91 6.62 10.21
C PRO A 31 -15.98 7.68 9.60
N GLU A 32 -16.05 8.91 10.09
CA GLU A 32 -15.19 10.02 9.65
C GLU A 32 -13.71 9.86 10.01
N ASP A 33 -13.37 9.01 11.00
CA ASP A 33 -11.99 8.73 11.38
C ASP A 33 -11.32 7.68 10.48
N ILE A 34 -12.10 6.97 9.68
CA ILE A 34 -11.60 5.96 8.76
C ILE A 34 -10.86 6.64 7.59
N ILE A 35 -9.65 6.17 7.32
CA ILE A 35 -8.84 6.61 6.17
C ILE A 35 -8.89 5.54 5.09
N ARG A 36 -9.40 5.89 3.91
CA ARG A 36 -9.37 5.05 2.71
C ARG A 36 -8.10 5.37 1.93
N LEU A 37 -7.09 4.51 2.10
CA LEU A 37 -5.78 4.66 1.47
C LEU A 37 -5.59 3.57 0.42
N ALA A 38 -5.20 3.97 -0.78
CA ALA A 38 -4.88 3.04 -1.86
C ALA A 38 -3.41 3.10 -2.28
N SER A 39 -2.89 1.99 -2.78
CA SER A 39 -1.67 1.92 -3.58
C SER A 39 -2.06 1.59 -5.02
N TYR A 40 -1.58 2.36 -5.97
CA TYR A 40 -2.03 2.30 -7.35
C TYR A 40 -0.88 2.52 -8.34
N ASN A 41 -0.32 1.45 -8.89
CA ASN A 41 0.53 1.59 -10.06
C ASN A 41 -0.36 1.99 -11.24
N ILE A 42 -0.19 3.21 -11.75
CA ILE A 42 -1.07 3.78 -12.79
C ILE A 42 -0.61 3.46 -14.21
N ARG A 43 0.44 2.70 -14.37
CA ARG A 43 1.10 2.39 -15.63
C ARG A 43 1.61 3.65 -16.35
N THR A 44 2.90 3.68 -16.63
CA THR A 44 3.52 4.77 -17.40
C THR A 44 2.88 4.90 -18.79
N LYS A 45 2.92 6.09 -19.34
CA LYS A 45 2.43 6.34 -20.70
C LYS A 45 3.34 5.70 -21.74
N GLY A 46 2.79 5.38 -22.90
CA GLY A 46 3.51 4.80 -24.04
C GLY A 46 2.74 3.67 -24.73
N ASP A 47 1.78 3.08 -24.03
CA ASP A 47 0.88 2.09 -24.62
C ASP A 47 -0.04 2.76 -25.66
N LYS A 48 -0.56 1.96 -26.59
CA LYS A 48 -1.39 2.43 -27.71
C LYS A 48 -2.81 1.85 -27.65
N GLY A 49 -3.69 2.42 -28.47
CA GLY A 49 -5.08 1.95 -28.59
C GLY A 49 -5.87 2.19 -27.30
N ASP A 50 -6.64 1.20 -26.87
CA ASP A 50 -7.46 1.27 -25.66
C ASP A 50 -6.65 1.32 -24.35
N LYS A 51 -5.34 1.07 -24.43
CA LYS A 51 -4.39 1.16 -23.32
C LYS A 51 -3.56 2.45 -23.34
N ALA A 52 -3.78 3.33 -24.31
CA ALA A 52 -3.14 4.63 -24.36
C ALA A 52 -3.50 5.46 -23.13
N TRP A 53 -2.54 6.23 -22.62
CA TRP A 53 -2.75 7.03 -21.41
C TRP A 53 -3.97 7.96 -21.50
N GLU A 54 -4.16 8.61 -22.63
CA GLU A 54 -5.27 9.55 -22.89
C GLU A 54 -6.63 8.86 -22.74
N VAL A 55 -6.72 7.57 -23.08
CA VAL A 55 -7.92 6.77 -22.90
C VAL A 55 -8.07 6.32 -21.44
N ARG A 56 -6.95 5.88 -20.82
CA ARG A 56 -6.95 5.35 -19.46
C ARG A 56 -7.22 6.40 -18.38
N LEU A 57 -6.87 7.65 -18.63
CA LEU A 57 -7.02 8.73 -17.64
C LEU A 57 -8.46 8.84 -17.12
N ASN A 58 -9.46 8.80 -17.99
CA ASN A 58 -10.85 8.89 -17.57
C ASN A 58 -11.26 7.70 -16.69
N ALA A 59 -10.83 6.49 -17.07
CA ALA A 59 -11.09 5.30 -16.27
C ALA A 59 -10.41 5.38 -14.90
N LEU A 60 -9.17 5.90 -14.85
CA LEU A 60 -8.45 6.12 -13.59
C LEU A 60 -9.18 7.12 -12.67
N VAL A 61 -9.61 8.25 -13.22
CA VAL A 61 -10.38 9.26 -12.47
C VAL A 61 -11.66 8.64 -11.89
N ASP A 62 -12.37 7.84 -12.70
CA ASP A 62 -13.57 7.15 -12.26
C ASP A 62 -13.28 6.17 -11.11
N VAL A 63 -12.18 5.41 -11.20
CA VAL A 63 -11.75 4.48 -10.13
C VAL A 63 -11.50 5.25 -8.83
N VAL A 64 -10.73 6.32 -8.88
CA VAL A 64 -10.40 7.14 -7.71
C VAL A 64 -11.64 7.71 -7.04
N ARG A 65 -12.55 8.29 -7.82
CA ARG A 65 -13.75 8.95 -7.31
C ARG A 65 -14.83 7.97 -6.84
N ARG A 66 -15.05 6.89 -7.61
CA ARG A 66 -16.01 5.85 -7.24
C ARG A 66 -15.67 5.17 -5.92
N ASN A 67 -14.38 4.90 -5.73
CA ASN A 67 -13.90 4.23 -4.52
C ASN A 67 -13.59 5.20 -3.36
N LYS A 68 -13.80 6.49 -3.58
CA LYS A 68 -13.68 7.55 -2.54
C LYS A 68 -12.36 7.49 -1.80
N PHE A 69 -11.24 7.42 -2.53
CA PHE A 69 -9.92 7.45 -1.91
C PHE A 69 -9.72 8.76 -1.14
N ASP A 70 -9.35 8.67 0.12
CA ASP A 70 -8.90 9.81 0.90
C ASP A 70 -7.45 10.15 0.56
N MET A 71 -6.65 9.12 0.35
CA MET A 71 -5.27 9.17 -0.12
C MET A 71 -5.04 8.04 -1.11
N PHE A 72 -4.17 8.27 -2.09
CA PHE A 72 -3.66 7.20 -2.94
C PHE A 72 -2.21 7.47 -3.36
N ALA A 73 -1.41 6.45 -3.20
CA ALA A 73 0.00 6.46 -3.54
C ALA A 73 0.20 5.79 -4.90
N ILE A 74 0.79 6.50 -5.85
CA ILE A 74 0.96 6.02 -7.22
C ILE A 74 2.38 5.55 -7.50
N GLN A 75 2.51 4.70 -8.50
CA GLN A 75 3.78 4.34 -9.11
C GLN A 75 3.67 4.53 -10.63
N GLU A 76 4.81 4.67 -11.30
CA GLU A 76 4.97 4.84 -12.76
C GLU A 76 4.41 6.15 -13.35
N GLY A 77 3.91 7.06 -12.55
CA GLY A 77 3.39 8.34 -13.06
C GLY A 77 4.50 9.28 -13.50
N ARG A 78 4.61 9.55 -14.81
CA ARG A 78 5.52 10.58 -15.33
C ARG A 78 4.98 11.96 -15.04
N THR A 79 5.84 12.97 -15.04
CA THR A 79 5.45 14.36 -14.78
C THR A 79 4.29 14.81 -15.68
N SER A 80 4.28 14.43 -16.95
CA SER A 80 3.19 14.75 -17.87
C SER A 80 1.86 14.06 -17.48
N GLN A 81 1.91 12.84 -16.94
CA GLN A 81 0.71 12.15 -16.45
C GLN A 81 0.17 12.83 -15.18
N LEU A 82 1.04 13.23 -14.25
CA LEU A 82 0.63 13.96 -13.05
C LEU A 82 -0.02 15.30 -13.40
N LYS A 83 0.49 15.96 -14.45
CA LYS A 83 -0.13 17.18 -14.97
C LYS A 83 -1.56 16.93 -15.45
N ASP A 84 -1.78 15.85 -16.21
CA ASP A 84 -3.11 15.49 -16.69
C ASP A 84 -4.04 15.08 -15.52
N MET A 85 -3.48 14.48 -14.47
CA MET A 85 -4.22 14.09 -13.26
C MET A 85 -4.64 15.27 -12.39
N MET A 86 -4.26 16.51 -12.71
CA MET A 86 -4.75 17.73 -12.01
C MET A 86 -6.25 17.94 -12.15
N ILE A 87 -6.93 17.21 -13.04
CA ILE A 87 -8.40 17.12 -13.09
C ILE A 87 -8.98 16.63 -11.76
N LEU A 88 -8.21 15.85 -10.99
CA LEU A 88 -8.51 15.46 -9.61
C LEU A 88 -8.19 16.62 -8.65
N ASN A 89 -8.84 17.76 -8.83
CA ASN A 89 -8.52 19.02 -8.17
C ASN A 89 -8.81 19.06 -6.67
N GLU A 90 -9.54 18.08 -6.15
CA GLU A 90 -9.77 17.85 -4.72
C GLU A 90 -8.53 17.28 -4.00
N TYR A 91 -7.55 16.80 -4.77
CA TYR A 91 -6.30 16.26 -4.26
C TYR A 91 -5.13 17.21 -4.50
N SER A 92 -4.11 17.09 -3.68
CA SER A 92 -2.76 17.55 -3.93
C SER A 92 -1.80 16.37 -3.81
N TYR A 93 -0.54 16.54 -4.17
CA TYR A 93 0.43 15.45 -4.03
C TYR A 93 1.81 15.95 -3.60
N ILE A 94 2.60 15.04 -3.05
CA ILE A 94 4.02 15.19 -2.77
C ILE A 94 4.81 14.15 -3.55
N GLY A 95 6.07 14.41 -3.80
CA GLY A 95 7.00 13.48 -4.44
C GLY A 95 7.71 14.09 -5.65
N ARG A 96 8.97 13.68 -5.81
CA ARG A 96 9.81 14.02 -6.98
C ARG A 96 9.84 12.85 -7.93
N ASP A 97 10.24 13.11 -9.18
CA ASP A 97 10.53 12.03 -10.11
C ASP A 97 11.85 11.33 -9.77
N ARG A 98 11.93 10.04 -10.08
CA ARG A 98 13.08 9.19 -9.74
C ARG A 98 14.37 9.56 -10.47
N ASP A 99 14.30 10.19 -11.64
CA ASP A 99 15.46 10.55 -12.45
C ASP A 99 16.01 11.95 -12.11
N GLY A 100 15.22 12.77 -11.42
CA GLY A 100 15.61 14.12 -10.99
C GLY A 100 15.61 15.16 -12.11
N ASP A 101 15.02 14.86 -13.27
CA ASP A 101 14.99 15.73 -14.46
C ASP A 101 13.60 16.36 -14.70
N ASN A 102 12.66 16.19 -13.79
CA ASN A 102 11.25 16.59 -13.88
C ASN A 102 10.46 15.96 -15.04
N LYS A 103 10.89 14.80 -15.52
CA LYS A 103 10.23 14.06 -16.61
C LYS A 103 9.91 12.62 -16.23
N GLY A 104 10.66 12.06 -15.30
CA GLY A 104 10.63 10.67 -14.91
C GLY A 104 9.38 10.24 -14.14
N GLU A 105 9.39 8.99 -13.77
CA GLU A 105 8.31 8.38 -13.01
C GLU A 105 8.38 8.79 -11.53
N HIS A 106 7.20 8.99 -10.95
CA HIS A 106 7.03 9.37 -9.54
C HIS A 106 6.48 8.21 -8.71
N CYS A 107 6.88 8.20 -7.45
CA CYS A 107 6.15 7.52 -6.38
C CYS A 107 5.35 8.57 -5.58
N ALA A 108 4.49 9.30 -6.25
CA ALA A 108 3.74 10.41 -5.64
C ALA A 108 2.69 9.90 -4.65
N ILE A 109 2.45 10.70 -3.61
CA ILE A 109 1.38 10.45 -2.63
C ILE A 109 0.34 11.54 -2.78
N TYR A 110 -0.84 11.16 -3.29
CA TYR A 110 -1.99 12.03 -3.43
C TYR A 110 -2.82 11.99 -2.15
N TYR A 111 -3.33 13.13 -1.74
CA TYR A 111 -4.16 13.27 -0.54
C TYR A 111 -5.24 14.33 -0.75
N LYS A 112 -6.41 14.12 -0.17
CA LYS A 112 -7.46 15.13 -0.12
C LYS A 112 -6.96 16.35 0.67
N LYS A 113 -6.82 17.47 0.00
CA LYS A 113 -6.22 18.69 0.57
C LYS A 113 -7.11 19.38 1.61
N ASP A 114 -8.40 19.10 1.62
CA ASP A 114 -9.34 19.59 2.65
C ASP A 114 -9.31 18.75 3.93
N ARG A 115 -8.78 17.52 3.88
CA ARG A 115 -8.70 16.62 5.03
C ARG A 115 -7.32 16.51 5.65
N PHE A 116 -6.27 16.49 4.83
CA PHE A 116 -4.91 16.24 5.31
C PHE A 116 -4.00 17.45 5.15
N LYS A 117 -3.16 17.66 6.15
CA LYS A 117 -2.08 18.64 6.11
C LYS A 117 -0.74 17.90 6.11
N VAL A 118 0.13 18.25 5.15
CA VAL A 118 1.52 17.79 5.11
C VAL A 118 2.32 18.56 6.13
N LEU A 119 2.90 17.87 7.11
CA LEU A 119 3.75 18.48 8.14
C LEU A 119 5.22 18.42 7.75
N LYS A 120 5.64 17.30 7.16
CA LYS A 120 6.99 17.05 6.61
C LYS A 120 6.87 16.12 5.43
N HIS A 121 7.81 16.20 4.51
CA HIS A 121 7.93 15.24 3.41
C HIS A 121 9.37 15.16 2.90
N GLY A 122 9.67 14.11 2.17
CA GLY A 122 10.97 13.93 1.55
C GLY A 122 10.97 12.74 0.61
N ASP A 123 12.12 12.55 0.00
CA ASP A 123 12.38 11.44 -0.91
C ASP A 123 13.75 10.87 -0.59
N PHE A 124 13.94 9.58 -0.82
CA PHE A 124 15.26 8.96 -0.85
C PHE A 124 15.33 7.92 -1.97
N TRP A 125 16.53 7.65 -2.46
CA TRP A 125 16.76 6.64 -3.48
C TRP A 125 17.20 5.34 -2.86
N TYR A 126 16.72 4.25 -3.40
CA TYR A 126 17.16 2.90 -3.04
C TYR A 126 18.53 2.64 -3.69
N SER A 127 19.56 3.15 -3.05
CA SER A 127 20.95 3.04 -3.47
C SER A 127 21.92 3.29 -2.30
N GLU A 128 23.19 3.12 -2.54
CA GLU A 128 24.26 3.48 -1.60
C GLU A 128 24.43 5.00 -1.42
N THR A 129 23.78 5.78 -2.29
CA THR A 129 23.74 7.26 -2.23
C THR A 129 22.29 7.75 -2.19
N PRO A 130 21.57 7.56 -1.07
CA PRO A 130 20.12 7.75 -1.01
C PRO A 130 19.66 9.20 -1.15
N ASP A 131 20.55 10.17 -0.99
CA ASP A 131 20.19 11.59 -1.03
C ASP A 131 20.15 12.20 -2.45
N ILE A 132 20.62 11.44 -3.45
CA ILE A 132 20.67 11.88 -4.84
C ILE A 132 20.07 10.83 -5.78
N PRO A 133 19.53 11.25 -6.95
CA PRO A 133 19.09 10.31 -7.98
C PRO A 133 20.22 9.36 -8.37
N SER A 134 20.04 8.06 -8.13
CA SER A 134 21.09 7.07 -8.29
C SER A 134 20.53 5.67 -8.49
N TYR A 135 21.37 4.80 -9.07
CA TYR A 135 21.09 3.37 -9.23
C TYR A 135 21.65 2.59 -8.04
N GLY A 136 20.91 1.63 -7.52
CA GLY A 136 21.34 0.78 -6.41
C GLY A 136 21.46 -0.68 -6.83
N TRP A 137 22.57 -1.31 -6.46
CA TRP A 137 22.76 -2.78 -6.47
C TRP A 137 22.35 -3.47 -7.77
N GLY A 138 22.77 -2.92 -8.90
CA GLY A 138 22.48 -3.47 -10.22
C GLY A 138 21.06 -3.22 -10.74
N ALA A 139 20.30 -2.32 -10.11
CA ALA A 139 18.96 -1.97 -10.52
C ALA A 139 18.90 -1.51 -12.00
N ARG A 140 17.83 -1.90 -12.67
CA ARG A 140 17.56 -1.48 -14.05
C ARG A 140 17.23 0.00 -14.17
N CYS A 141 16.55 0.52 -13.17
CA CYS A 141 16.12 1.91 -13.08
C CYS A 141 16.55 2.52 -11.75
N ARG A 142 16.67 3.86 -11.71
CA ARG A 142 16.70 4.55 -10.43
C ARG A 142 15.38 4.28 -9.71
N ARG A 143 15.44 3.96 -8.41
CA ARG A 143 14.26 3.66 -7.60
C ARG A 143 14.19 4.63 -6.43
N ILE A 144 13.04 5.23 -6.25
CA ILE A 144 12.78 6.28 -5.25
C ILE A 144 11.70 5.82 -4.27
N CYS A 145 11.81 6.26 -3.02
CA CYS A 145 10.73 6.25 -2.05
C CYS A 145 10.36 7.70 -1.72
N THR A 146 9.10 8.02 -1.87
CA THR A 146 8.54 9.28 -1.37
C THR A 146 7.87 9.04 -0.04
N TRP A 147 8.08 9.92 0.92
CA TRP A 147 7.40 9.83 2.21
C TRP A 147 6.80 11.16 2.63
N GLY A 148 5.74 11.09 3.41
CA GLY A 148 5.09 12.23 4.01
C GLY A 148 4.66 11.98 5.44
N TYR A 149 4.69 13.02 6.25
CA TYR A 149 4.12 13.08 7.59
C TYR A 149 2.88 13.95 7.53
N PHE A 150 1.73 13.35 7.78
CA PHE A 150 0.42 13.96 7.59
C PHE A 150 -0.30 14.13 8.92
N LYS A 151 -1.09 15.20 9.02
CA LYS A 151 -2.11 15.37 10.05
C LYS A 151 -3.48 15.20 9.41
N ASP A 152 -4.28 14.28 9.95
CA ASP A 152 -5.70 14.18 9.64
C ASP A 152 -6.44 15.30 10.40
N LEU A 153 -7.00 16.25 9.67
CA LEU A 153 -7.70 17.39 10.26
C LEU A 153 -9.03 17.02 10.92
N ARG A 154 -9.59 15.84 10.58
CA ARG A 154 -10.81 15.33 11.21
C ARG A 154 -10.55 14.78 12.60
N SER A 155 -9.58 13.88 12.71
CA SER A 155 -9.24 13.23 13.98
C SER A 155 -8.18 13.95 14.81
N GLY A 156 -7.39 14.84 14.16
CA GLY A 156 -6.21 15.46 14.75
C GLY A 156 -4.99 14.54 14.83
N LYS A 157 -5.12 13.29 14.44
CA LYS A 157 -4.06 12.28 14.51
C LYS A 157 -3.06 12.46 13.39
N LYS A 158 -1.84 11.98 13.62
CA LYS A 158 -0.69 12.14 12.71
C LYS A 158 -0.14 10.76 12.34
N PHE A 159 0.34 10.64 11.11
CA PHE A 159 0.86 9.38 10.58
C PHE A 159 1.81 9.61 9.41
N TYR A 160 2.62 8.62 9.13
CA TYR A 160 3.52 8.60 7.97
C TYR A 160 2.97 7.72 6.85
N VAL A 161 3.28 8.09 5.63
CA VAL A 161 3.13 7.25 4.43
C VAL A 161 4.46 7.22 3.70
N PHE A 162 4.94 6.02 3.38
CA PHE A 162 6.11 5.77 2.53
C PHE A 162 5.62 5.05 1.27
N ASN A 163 5.94 5.57 0.09
CA ASN A 163 5.51 4.98 -1.18
C ASN A 163 6.71 4.62 -2.04
N SER A 164 6.78 3.37 -2.47
CA SER A 164 7.93 2.79 -3.16
C SER A 164 7.54 2.11 -4.47
N HIS A 165 8.49 2.08 -5.40
CA HIS A 165 8.47 1.19 -6.55
C HIS A 165 9.86 0.56 -6.68
N THR A 166 10.00 -0.69 -6.24
CA THR A 166 11.29 -1.38 -6.23
C THR A 166 11.63 -1.99 -7.59
N ASP A 167 12.87 -2.39 -7.77
CA ASP A 167 13.33 -2.83 -9.08
C ASP A 167 12.67 -4.13 -9.55
N HIS A 168 12.42 -4.25 -10.85
CA HIS A 168 11.73 -5.39 -11.43
C HIS A 168 12.67 -6.50 -11.92
N GLU A 169 13.96 -6.24 -12.09
CA GLU A 169 14.94 -7.20 -12.61
C GLU A 169 15.96 -7.64 -11.54
N ALA A 170 16.56 -6.70 -10.84
CA ALA A 170 17.67 -6.96 -9.94
C ALA A 170 17.23 -7.50 -8.58
N THR A 171 17.41 -8.77 -8.34
CA THR A 171 17.06 -9.44 -7.08
C THR A 171 17.78 -8.81 -5.88
N GLU A 172 19.07 -8.50 -6.00
CA GLU A 172 19.83 -7.86 -4.92
C GLU A 172 19.33 -6.43 -4.63
N ALA A 173 18.94 -5.68 -5.66
CA ALA A 173 18.35 -4.36 -5.47
C ALA A 173 17.03 -4.44 -4.68
N ARG A 174 16.15 -5.41 -4.97
CA ARG A 174 14.92 -5.62 -4.19
C ARG A 174 15.21 -6.00 -2.75
N ARG A 175 16.18 -6.88 -2.54
CA ARG A 175 16.60 -7.32 -1.21
C ARG A 175 17.13 -6.15 -0.37
N GLN A 176 18.06 -5.38 -0.89
CA GLN A 176 18.62 -4.20 -0.22
C GLN A 176 17.58 -3.10 0.01
N SER A 177 16.65 -2.92 -0.93
CA SER A 177 15.55 -1.96 -0.80
C SER A 177 14.67 -2.29 0.40
N SER A 178 14.42 -3.57 0.69
CA SER A 178 13.65 -3.98 1.86
C SER A 178 14.35 -3.58 3.17
N PHE A 179 15.65 -3.83 3.29
CA PHE A 179 16.42 -3.40 4.47
C PHE A 179 16.42 -1.88 4.61
N MET A 180 16.62 -1.15 3.51
CA MET A 180 16.65 0.31 3.53
C MET A 180 15.30 0.89 3.91
N LEU A 181 14.19 0.36 3.42
CA LEU A 181 12.86 0.83 3.79
C LEU A 181 12.63 0.69 5.30
N LEU A 182 12.95 -0.47 5.88
CA LEU A 182 12.83 -0.69 7.34
C LEU A 182 13.68 0.30 8.12
N GLU A 183 14.93 0.51 7.72
CA GLU A 183 15.85 1.45 8.34
C GLU A 183 15.29 2.89 8.28
N GLN A 184 14.84 3.33 7.12
CA GLN A 184 14.31 4.68 6.93
C GLN A 184 12.99 4.89 7.69
N VAL A 185 12.12 3.90 7.73
CA VAL A 185 10.89 3.97 8.54
C VAL A 185 11.23 4.16 10.02
N ARG A 186 12.17 3.39 10.56
CA ARG A 186 12.62 3.56 11.95
C ARG A 186 13.23 4.93 12.20
N LYS A 187 14.10 5.38 11.31
CA LYS A 187 14.81 6.65 11.42
C LYS A 187 13.89 7.87 11.33
N ILE A 188 12.94 7.85 10.38
CA ILE A 188 12.08 8.99 10.05
C ILE A 188 10.81 8.99 10.89
N ALA A 189 10.09 7.87 10.95
CA ALA A 189 8.81 7.79 11.63
C ALA A 189 8.93 7.63 13.15
N LYS A 190 10.03 7.09 13.65
CA LYS A 190 10.35 6.97 15.08
C LYS A 190 9.20 6.34 15.90
N GLY A 191 8.66 5.24 15.40
CA GLY A 191 7.58 4.51 16.07
C GLY A 191 6.18 5.09 15.91
N ARG A 192 6.00 6.17 15.13
CA ARG A 192 4.68 6.72 14.83
C ARG A 192 3.90 5.84 13.86
N PRO A 193 2.56 5.92 13.85
CA PRO A 193 1.74 5.17 12.90
C PRO A 193 2.21 5.40 11.46
N THR A 194 2.42 4.31 10.71
CA THR A 194 3.01 4.37 9.38
C THR A 194 2.35 3.39 8.43
N PHE A 195 2.01 3.86 7.23
CA PHE A 195 1.67 3.05 6.07
C PHE A 195 2.86 3.01 5.11
N CYS A 196 3.20 1.82 4.63
CA CYS A 196 4.17 1.63 3.55
C CYS A 196 3.46 1.04 2.36
N THR A 197 3.27 1.84 1.33
CA THR A 197 2.61 1.44 0.07
C THR A 197 3.65 1.19 -1.01
N GLY A 198 3.29 0.42 -2.02
CA GLY A 198 4.14 0.32 -3.20
C GLY A 198 3.86 -0.86 -4.10
N ASP A 199 4.49 -0.78 -5.26
CA ASP A 199 4.77 -1.90 -6.14
C ASP A 199 6.16 -2.44 -5.79
N PHE A 200 6.21 -3.61 -5.16
CA PHE A 200 7.45 -4.20 -4.68
C PHE A 200 8.04 -5.22 -5.66
N ASN A 201 7.42 -5.40 -6.82
CA ASN A 201 7.87 -6.35 -7.85
C ASN A 201 8.27 -7.72 -7.29
N ALA A 202 7.57 -8.15 -6.25
CA ALA A 202 7.76 -9.43 -5.57
C ALA A 202 6.43 -9.91 -4.99
N THR A 203 6.23 -11.22 -5.02
CA THR A 203 5.06 -11.87 -4.40
C THR A 203 5.30 -12.13 -2.90
N PRO A 204 4.25 -12.43 -2.12
CA PRO A 204 4.37 -12.58 -0.65
C PRO A 204 5.38 -13.63 -0.19
N ASP A 205 5.61 -14.68 -0.98
CA ASP A 205 6.53 -15.77 -0.67
C ASP A 205 8.00 -15.45 -1.03
N GLU A 206 8.25 -14.37 -1.78
CA GLU A 206 9.60 -13.99 -2.18
C GLU A 206 10.35 -13.26 -1.04
N GLU A 207 11.65 -13.39 -1.06
CA GLU A 207 12.55 -12.87 -0.01
C GLU A 207 12.34 -11.38 0.31
N PRO A 208 12.20 -10.45 -0.66
CA PRO A 208 12.04 -9.04 -0.35
C PRO A 208 10.84 -8.76 0.57
N ILE A 209 9.74 -9.46 0.37
CA ILE A 209 8.54 -9.31 1.21
C ILE A 209 8.73 -9.96 2.57
N GLN A 210 9.32 -11.15 2.61
CA GLN A 210 9.61 -11.85 3.87
C GLN A 210 10.55 -11.02 4.77
N LEU A 211 11.54 -10.33 4.20
CA LEU A 211 12.42 -9.42 4.93
C LEU A 211 11.67 -8.23 5.55
N LEU A 212 10.71 -7.65 4.84
CA LEU A 212 9.89 -6.55 5.35
C LEU A 212 9.04 -6.95 6.57
N LEU A 213 8.66 -8.23 6.66
CA LEU A 213 7.78 -8.75 7.71
C LEU A 213 8.54 -9.39 8.88
N LYS A 214 9.84 -9.64 8.75
CA LYS A 214 10.61 -10.51 9.64
C LYS A 214 10.67 -10.04 11.08
N ASP A 215 10.79 -8.74 11.34
CA ASP A 215 10.99 -8.19 12.68
C ASP A 215 9.72 -7.55 13.29
N SER A 216 8.58 -7.74 12.67
CA SER A 216 7.26 -7.27 13.13
C SER A 216 7.09 -5.75 13.21
N LEU A 217 8.00 -4.96 12.62
CA LEU A 217 7.78 -3.53 12.46
C LEU A 217 6.58 -3.26 11.55
N LEU A 218 6.49 -4.03 10.46
CA LEU A 218 5.43 -3.94 9.46
C LEU A 218 4.60 -5.22 9.45
N GLN A 219 3.31 -5.05 9.21
CA GLN A 219 2.36 -6.13 8.93
C GLN A 219 1.78 -5.94 7.54
N ASP A 220 1.56 -7.04 6.81
CA ASP A 220 0.84 -7.01 5.54
C ASP A 220 -0.65 -6.78 5.81
N SER A 221 -1.21 -5.70 5.30
CA SER A 221 -2.63 -5.37 5.52
C SER A 221 -3.59 -6.41 4.95
N TYR A 222 -3.17 -7.15 3.93
CA TYR A 222 -3.93 -8.29 3.39
C TYR A 222 -4.12 -9.39 4.44
N GLU A 223 -3.11 -9.62 5.27
CA GLU A 223 -3.13 -10.67 6.30
C GLU A 223 -3.74 -10.17 7.63
N CYS A 224 -3.53 -8.91 8.00
CA CYS A 224 -3.98 -8.38 9.30
C CYS A 224 -5.34 -7.67 9.27
N THR A 225 -6.01 -7.62 8.12
CA THR A 225 -7.34 -7.03 8.02
C THR A 225 -8.36 -7.76 8.89
N LEU A 226 -9.25 -6.99 9.54
CA LEU A 226 -10.28 -7.54 10.42
C LEU A 226 -11.41 -8.24 9.66
N THR A 227 -11.68 -7.83 8.43
CA THR A 227 -12.65 -8.48 7.54
C THR A 227 -11.92 -9.17 6.40
N PRO A 228 -12.46 -10.26 5.84
CA PRO A 228 -11.80 -10.95 4.73
C PRO A 228 -11.50 -10.02 3.56
N PRO A 229 -10.32 -10.14 2.92
CA PRO A 229 -10.00 -9.36 1.73
C PRO A 229 -11.07 -9.53 0.64
N LYS A 230 -11.38 -8.43 -0.04
CA LYS A 230 -12.33 -8.40 -1.15
C LYS A 230 -11.59 -8.24 -2.48
N GLY A 231 -12.23 -8.75 -3.54
CA GLY A 231 -11.70 -8.69 -4.89
C GLY A 231 -10.68 -9.79 -5.19
N PRO A 232 -10.01 -9.73 -6.35
CA PRO A 232 -8.99 -10.68 -6.73
C PRO A 232 -7.83 -10.72 -5.74
N SER A 233 -7.15 -11.87 -5.60
CA SER A 233 -5.94 -11.95 -4.79
C SER A 233 -4.74 -11.27 -5.44
N GLY A 234 -4.65 -11.29 -6.77
CA GLY A 234 -3.59 -10.64 -7.53
C GLY A 234 -3.89 -9.18 -7.86
N SER A 235 -2.87 -8.32 -7.80
CA SER A 235 -2.96 -6.90 -8.11
C SER A 235 -2.44 -6.55 -9.50
N PHE A 236 -1.39 -7.22 -9.98
CA PHE A 236 -0.87 -7.07 -11.35
C PHE A 236 -1.53 -8.08 -12.27
N TYR A 237 -2.42 -7.63 -13.14
CA TYR A 237 -3.17 -8.49 -14.08
C TYR A 237 -2.70 -8.36 -15.53
N ALA A 238 -1.74 -7.49 -15.81
CA ALA A 238 -1.11 -7.31 -17.12
C ALA A 238 -2.13 -7.12 -18.27
N TYR A 239 -3.22 -6.41 -18.01
CA TYR A 239 -4.36 -6.24 -18.92
C TYR A 239 -5.13 -7.53 -19.27
N ASP A 240 -4.82 -8.65 -18.63
CA ASP A 240 -5.57 -9.90 -18.78
C ASP A 240 -6.82 -9.90 -17.91
N LYS A 241 -7.94 -9.52 -18.52
CA LYS A 241 -9.25 -9.43 -17.82
C LYS A 241 -9.79 -10.78 -17.33
N THR A 242 -9.17 -11.91 -17.70
CA THR A 242 -9.50 -13.20 -17.11
C THR A 242 -8.98 -13.34 -15.68
N GLY A 243 -7.99 -12.52 -15.30
CA GLY A 243 -7.32 -12.56 -14.00
C GLY A 243 -6.43 -13.79 -13.76
N LYS A 244 -6.30 -14.68 -14.73
CA LYS A 244 -5.55 -15.96 -14.58
C LYS A 244 -4.07 -15.76 -14.30
N THR A 245 -3.48 -14.67 -14.77
CA THR A 245 -2.06 -14.35 -14.61
C THR A 245 -1.79 -13.35 -13.49
N ALA A 246 -2.84 -12.93 -12.79
CA ALA A 246 -2.70 -11.90 -11.77
C ALA A 246 -1.79 -12.33 -10.61
N LYS A 247 -0.84 -11.46 -10.26
CA LYS A 247 0.11 -11.65 -9.16
C LYS A 247 -0.07 -10.55 -8.12
N ARG A 248 0.03 -10.89 -6.85
CA ARG A 248 0.01 -9.90 -5.78
C ARG A 248 1.41 -9.35 -5.55
N ILE A 249 1.69 -8.18 -6.09
CA ILE A 249 2.98 -7.46 -6.01
C ILE A 249 2.83 -6.03 -5.50
N ASP A 250 1.60 -5.53 -5.38
CA ASP A 250 1.27 -4.25 -4.77
C ASP A 250 0.83 -4.48 -3.33
N PHE A 251 1.40 -3.73 -2.41
CA PHE A 251 1.20 -3.94 -0.97
C PHE A 251 0.90 -2.63 -0.25
N ILE A 252 0.18 -2.76 0.85
CA ILE A 252 0.09 -1.76 1.90
C ILE A 252 0.49 -2.45 3.20
N PHE A 253 1.70 -2.15 3.65
CA PHE A 253 2.18 -2.58 4.97
C PHE A 253 1.84 -1.51 6.00
N VAL A 254 1.60 -1.93 7.22
CA VAL A 254 1.26 -1.01 8.32
C VAL A 254 2.02 -1.37 9.59
N THR A 255 2.33 -0.35 10.37
CA THR A 255 2.80 -0.57 11.73
C THR A 255 1.64 -0.99 12.65
N PRO A 256 1.90 -1.68 13.78
CA PRO A 256 0.84 -2.19 14.66
C PRO A 256 -0.08 -1.13 15.26
N LYS A 257 0.29 0.14 15.21
CA LYS A 257 -0.54 1.28 15.66
C LYS A 257 -1.66 1.65 14.68
N ILE A 258 -1.76 0.96 13.56
CA ILE A 258 -2.84 1.13 12.59
C ILE A 258 -3.69 -0.14 12.58
N LYS A 259 -5.00 0.04 12.72
CA LYS A 259 -5.98 -1.02 12.59
C LYS A 259 -6.48 -1.05 11.16
N ILE A 260 -6.42 -2.20 10.51
CA ILE A 260 -6.98 -2.38 9.16
C ILE A 260 -8.36 -3.00 9.28
N LEU A 261 -9.38 -2.23 8.94
CA LEU A 261 -10.77 -2.66 9.02
C LEU A 261 -11.16 -3.50 7.80
N SER A 262 -10.65 -3.15 6.63
CA SER A 262 -10.92 -3.85 5.38
C SER A 262 -9.76 -3.73 4.40
N TYR A 263 -9.67 -4.70 3.49
CA TYR A 263 -8.74 -4.74 2.35
C TYR A 263 -9.52 -5.06 1.08
N HIS A 264 -9.28 -4.30 0.02
CA HIS A 264 -9.96 -4.49 -1.25
C HIS A 264 -8.98 -4.33 -2.42
N THR A 265 -8.83 -5.38 -3.22
CA THR A 265 -8.24 -5.28 -4.56
C THR A 265 -9.35 -4.86 -5.51
N ILE A 266 -9.23 -3.66 -6.09
CA ILE A 266 -10.32 -3.03 -6.85
C ILE A 266 -10.22 -3.44 -8.32
N ASP A 267 -11.08 -4.32 -8.75
CA ASP A 267 -11.15 -4.86 -10.11
C ASP A 267 -12.16 -4.11 -11.02
N ASP A 268 -12.30 -2.82 -10.81
CA ASP A 268 -13.21 -1.96 -11.57
C ASP A 268 -12.96 -2.04 -13.08
N ASP A 269 -11.70 -2.23 -13.50
CA ASP A 269 -11.33 -2.38 -14.90
C ASP A 269 -12.02 -3.60 -15.56
N ILE A 270 -12.15 -4.69 -14.83
CA ILE A 270 -12.90 -5.86 -15.28
C ILE A 270 -14.40 -5.58 -15.21
N LYS A 271 -14.86 -5.09 -14.07
CA LYS A 271 -16.27 -4.87 -13.77
C LYS A 271 -16.94 -3.90 -14.76
N TYR A 272 -16.25 -2.83 -15.15
CA TYR A 272 -16.75 -1.80 -16.06
C TYR A 272 -16.19 -1.92 -17.48
N ASN A 273 -15.42 -2.97 -17.76
CA ASN A 273 -14.79 -3.25 -19.05
C ASN A 273 -14.00 -2.07 -19.62
N LYS A 274 -13.16 -1.48 -18.79
CA LYS A 274 -12.24 -0.37 -19.14
C LYS A 274 -10.85 -0.70 -18.67
N TYR A 275 -9.85 -0.04 -19.23
CA TYR A 275 -8.47 -0.10 -18.72
C TYR A 275 -8.14 1.23 -18.06
N SER A 276 -7.84 1.21 -16.75
CA SER A 276 -7.21 2.33 -16.05
C SER A 276 -5.69 2.13 -15.93
N SER A 277 -5.26 0.88 -15.72
CA SER A 277 -3.87 0.45 -15.57
C SER A 277 -3.75 -1.05 -15.83
N ASP A 278 -2.54 -1.57 -15.93
CA ASP A 278 -2.26 -3.01 -15.90
C ASP A 278 -2.16 -3.57 -14.47
N HIS A 279 -2.32 -2.72 -13.47
CA HIS A 279 -2.51 -3.07 -12.07
C HIS A 279 -3.91 -2.68 -11.60
N PHE A 280 -4.47 -3.49 -10.69
CA PHE A 280 -5.60 -3.08 -9.88
C PHE A 280 -5.08 -2.26 -8.69
N PRO A 281 -5.72 -1.16 -8.31
CA PRO A 281 -5.40 -0.52 -7.05
C PRO A 281 -5.79 -1.45 -5.89
N VAL A 282 -4.96 -1.47 -4.85
CA VAL A 282 -5.28 -2.09 -3.58
C VAL A 282 -5.61 -1.01 -2.57
N MET A 283 -6.69 -1.17 -1.82
CA MET A 283 -7.18 -0.17 -0.88
C MET A 283 -7.42 -0.78 0.48
N VAL A 284 -7.08 -0.04 1.51
CA VAL A 284 -7.43 -0.36 2.89
C VAL A 284 -8.32 0.72 3.50
N GLU A 285 -9.15 0.31 4.44
CA GLU A 285 -9.78 1.21 5.40
C GLU A 285 -9.01 1.09 6.70
N GLY A 286 -8.24 2.12 7.01
CA GLY A 286 -7.34 2.16 8.17
C GLY A 286 -7.84 3.10 9.25
N LEU A 287 -7.56 2.72 10.50
CA LEU A 287 -7.89 3.50 11.68
C LEU A 287 -6.64 3.67 12.54
N LEU A 288 -6.28 4.91 12.81
CA LEU A 288 -5.17 5.24 13.70
C LEU A 288 -5.61 5.02 15.15
N LYS A 289 -4.83 4.25 15.91
CA LYS A 289 -5.08 3.98 17.33
C LYS A 289 -4.73 5.19 18.19
#